data_281995a796aa5238b0924d6cdcb479b4
#
_entry.id   281995a796aa5238b0924d6cdcb479b4
#
_cell.length_a   1.000
_cell.length_b   1.000
_cell.length_c   1.000
_cell.angle_alpha   90.00
_cell.angle_beta   90.00
_cell.angle_gamma   90.00
#
_symmetry.space_group_name_H-M   'P 1'
#
loop_
_entity.id
_entity.type
_entity.pdbx_description
1 polymer ?
#
loop_
_entity_poly.entity_id
_entity_poly.type
_entity_poly.pdbx_seq_one_letter_code
_entity_poly.pdbx_strand_id
1 'polypeptide(L)'
;MDASDPADAVRPERFWGRLRDALANVPEQDRTPPEHARAGAVLVLLEDTDEGPSVVLTRRRRDLRSHPGQVSFAGGRLDPGETIEEAALREAEEEIGLRAATVSVLGAGPMFYIPPSRFWVVPVVARWDEPHELAENPWEVEAVLRVPLTQLLDRDRWRHTPLSSQGSAWAWQLDDDLLWGATAVVMSTLLDVCVQGWRDGMAPADLGEDRAVRPWEGAPAWQRRARLDGDLPAIDQQLVPHVTREQHRAVRRWLDDHG
;
A
#
# COMPACT_ATOMS: atom_id res chain seq x y z
N MET A 1 26.97 7.72 15.09
CA MET A 1 26.55 6.49 14.42
C MET A 1 26.19 6.91 13.02
N ASP A 2 27.00 6.46 12.08
CA ASP A 2 26.88 6.87 10.67
C ASP A 2 25.52 6.42 10.17
N ALA A 3 24.71 7.35 9.68
CA ALA A 3 23.45 7.04 9.05
C ALA A 3 23.81 6.24 7.79
N SER A 4 23.64 4.92 7.84
CA SER A 4 23.87 4.06 6.69
C SER A 4 23.08 4.64 5.51
N ASP A 5 23.79 4.78 4.39
CA ASP A 5 23.22 5.22 3.12
C ASP A 5 21.87 4.50 2.87
N PRO A 6 20.78 5.23 2.55
CA PRO A 6 19.49 4.62 2.20
C PRO A 6 19.61 3.51 1.17
N ALA A 7 20.56 3.60 0.24
CA ALA A 7 20.86 2.56 -0.73
C ALA A 7 21.36 1.24 -0.09
N ASP A 8 22.10 1.31 1.03
CA ASP A 8 22.53 0.12 1.77
C ASP A 8 21.37 -0.59 2.48
N ALA A 9 20.35 0.17 2.87
CA ALA A 9 19.19 -0.36 3.57
C ALA A 9 18.29 -1.22 2.66
N VAL A 10 18.26 -0.94 1.36
CA VAL A 10 17.47 -1.65 0.34
C VAL A 10 18.33 -2.56 -0.55
N ARG A 11 19.43 -3.10 -0.06
CA ARG A 11 20.23 -4.06 -0.85
C ARG A 11 19.36 -5.24 -1.31
N PRO A 12 19.28 -5.53 -2.62
CA PRO A 12 18.33 -6.49 -3.18
C PRO A 12 18.38 -7.86 -2.50
N GLU A 13 19.55 -8.40 -2.24
CA GLU A 13 19.69 -9.73 -1.62
C GLU A 13 19.04 -9.82 -0.24
N ARG A 14 19.22 -8.80 0.62
CA ARG A 14 18.63 -8.75 1.96
C ARG A 14 17.14 -8.43 1.90
N PHE A 15 16.75 -7.52 1.03
CA PHE A 15 15.37 -7.12 0.82
C PHE A 15 14.50 -8.34 0.44
N TRP A 16 14.88 -9.05 -0.62
CA TRP A 16 14.11 -10.20 -1.11
C TRP A 16 14.10 -11.38 -0.11
N GLY A 17 15.20 -11.57 0.62
CA GLY A 17 15.27 -12.58 1.68
C GLY A 17 14.25 -12.31 2.78
N ARG A 18 14.28 -11.12 3.36
CA ARG A 18 13.35 -10.71 4.43
C ARG A 18 11.89 -10.74 3.97
N LEU A 19 11.63 -10.27 2.74
CA LEU A 19 10.28 -10.26 2.18
C LEU A 19 9.71 -11.67 2.08
N ARG A 20 10.49 -12.61 1.52
CA ARG A 20 10.06 -14.02 1.42
C ARG A 20 9.84 -14.66 2.78
N ASP A 21 10.74 -14.45 3.72
CA ASP A 21 10.61 -15.00 5.07
C ASP A 21 9.35 -14.47 5.75
N ALA A 22 9.09 -13.17 5.62
CA ALA A 22 7.92 -12.54 6.19
C ALA A 22 6.61 -13.09 5.60
N LEU A 23 6.53 -13.17 4.26
CA LEU A 23 5.32 -13.68 3.58
C LEU A 23 5.06 -15.15 3.90
N ALA A 24 6.10 -15.97 4.04
CA ALA A 24 5.97 -17.37 4.43
C ALA A 24 5.38 -17.56 5.84
N ASN A 25 5.52 -16.55 6.70
CA ASN A 25 5.02 -16.59 8.08
C ASN A 25 3.66 -15.89 8.27
N VAL A 26 3.04 -15.33 7.22
CA VAL A 26 1.67 -14.79 7.31
C VAL A 26 0.67 -15.93 7.48
N PRO A 27 -0.08 -16.00 8.60
CA PRO A 27 -1.07 -17.04 8.82
C PRO A 27 -2.19 -16.97 7.76
N GLU A 28 -2.71 -18.13 7.34
CA GLU A 28 -3.77 -18.20 6.32
C GLU A 28 -5.00 -17.38 6.71
N GLN A 29 -5.40 -17.43 7.97
CA GLN A 29 -6.53 -16.65 8.51
C GLN A 29 -6.35 -15.13 8.39
N ASP A 30 -5.12 -14.66 8.35
CA ASP A 30 -4.82 -13.23 8.29
C ASP A 30 -4.77 -12.72 6.83
N ARG A 31 -4.84 -13.62 5.84
CA ARG A 31 -4.90 -13.31 4.41
C ARG A 31 -6.17 -13.82 3.72
N THR A 32 -7.08 -14.44 4.47
CA THR A 32 -8.35 -14.98 3.96
C THR A 32 -9.50 -14.09 4.42
N PRO A 33 -10.16 -13.33 3.52
CA PRO A 33 -11.31 -12.51 3.88
C PRO A 33 -12.45 -13.35 4.49
N PRO A 34 -13.25 -12.77 5.40
CA PRO A 34 -14.41 -13.45 5.95
C PRO A 34 -15.39 -13.89 4.84
N GLU A 35 -16.05 -15.01 5.06
CA GLU A 35 -17.05 -15.53 4.13
C GLU A 35 -18.12 -14.48 3.83
N HIS A 36 -18.50 -14.34 2.57
CA HIS A 36 -19.44 -13.32 2.06
C HIS A 36 -19.00 -11.86 2.25
N ALA A 37 -17.77 -11.60 2.68
CA ALA A 37 -17.25 -10.24 2.74
C ALA A 37 -17.04 -9.66 1.33
N ARG A 38 -17.16 -8.33 1.22
CA ARG A 38 -16.67 -7.65 0.02
C ARG A 38 -15.15 -7.62 0.09
N ALA A 39 -14.52 -8.36 -0.80
CA ALA A 39 -13.07 -8.50 -0.82
C ALA A 39 -12.47 -8.16 -2.19
N GLY A 40 -11.23 -7.79 -2.16
CA GLY A 40 -10.42 -7.53 -3.33
C GLY A 40 -8.95 -7.78 -3.05
N ALA A 41 -8.17 -7.76 -4.10
CA ALA A 41 -6.74 -7.90 -4.05
C ALA A 41 -6.07 -6.71 -4.73
N VAL A 42 -4.88 -6.37 -4.26
CA VAL A 42 -4.00 -5.39 -4.90
C VAL A 42 -2.65 -6.04 -5.16
N LEU A 43 -2.04 -5.74 -6.29
CA LEU A 43 -0.73 -6.26 -6.65
C LEU A 43 0.37 -5.31 -6.19
N VAL A 44 1.12 -5.72 -5.19
CA VAL A 44 2.38 -5.08 -4.79
C VAL A 44 3.47 -5.60 -5.72
N LEU A 45 3.53 -5.02 -6.92
CA LEU A 45 4.49 -5.40 -7.95
C LEU A 45 5.82 -4.70 -7.69
N LEU A 46 6.86 -5.49 -7.47
CA LEU A 46 8.21 -5.03 -7.18
C LEU A 46 9.16 -5.48 -8.30
N GLU A 47 10.07 -4.61 -8.70
CA GLU A 47 11.12 -4.90 -9.67
C GLU A 47 12.49 -4.51 -9.14
N ASP A 48 13.53 -5.15 -9.63
CA ASP A 48 14.92 -4.72 -9.39
C ASP A 48 15.33 -3.71 -10.47
N THR A 49 15.84 -2.58 -10.02
CA THR A 49 16.44 -1.55 -10.88
C THR A 49 17.88 -1.26 -10.46
N ASP A 50 18.59 -0.45 -11.23
CA ASP A 50 19.94 0.00 -10.87
C ASP A 50 19.96 0.82 -9.56
N GLU A 51 18.83 1.40 -9.19
CA GLU A 51 18.64 2.15 -7.92
C GLU A 51 18.17 1.27 -6.76
N GLY A 52 18.07 -0.05 -6.97
CA GLY A 52 17.52 -1.02 -6.02
C GLY A 52 16.06 -1.37 -6.31
N PRO A 53 15.39 -2.04 -5.36
CA PRO A 53 13.99 -2.42 -5.51
C PRO A 53 13.09 -1.21 -5.71
N SER A 54 12.19 -1.31 -6.68
CA SER A 54 11.19 -0.29 -7.01
C SER A 54 9.80 -0.90 -6.96
N VAL A 55 8.80 -0.11 -6.64
CA VAL A 55 7.39 -0.51 -6.65
C VAL A 55 6.65 0.13 -7.82
N VAL A 56 5.80 -0.67 -8.47
CA VAL A 56 4.90 -0.19 -9.52
C VAL A 56 3.58 0.23 -8.90
N LEU A 57 3.19 1.47 -9.15
CA LEU A 57 1.93 2.06 -8.69
C LEU A 57 1.17 2.65 -9.87
N THR A 58 -0.11 2.89 -9.68
CA THR A 58 -0.96 3.58 -10.66
C THR A 58 -1.41 4.92 -10.09
N ARG A 59 -1.57 5.92 -10.94
CA ARG A 59 -2.33 7.13 -10.63
C ARG A 59 -3.69 7.03 -11.31
N ARG A 60 -4.74 7.02 -10.51
CA ARG A 60 -6.11 7.00 -11.01
C ARG A 60 -6.44 8.31 -11.75
N ARG A 61 -7.27 8.22 -12.77
CA ARG A 61 -7.70 9.43 -13.50
C ARG A 61 -8.38 10.44 -12.58
N ARG A 62 -8.11 11.72 -12.80
CA ARG A 62 -8.63 12.84 -11.99
C ARG A 62 -10.12 13.13 -12.25
N ASP A 63 -10.69 12.62 -13.33
CA ASP A 63 -12.10 12.78 -13.69
C ASP A 63 -13.01 11.65 -13.19
N LEU A 64 -12.46 10.65 -12.52
CA LEU A 64 -13.23 9.56 -11.93
C LEU A 64 -14.06 10.03 -10.73
N ARG A 65 -15.23 9.39 -10.53
CA ARG A 65 -16.14 9.70 -9.41
C ARG A 65 -15.59 9.28 -8.06
N SER A 66 -14.79 8.21 -8.03
CA SER A 66 -14.18 7.66 -6.80
C SER A 66 -12.66 7.72 -6.88
N HIS A 67 -12.07 8.24 -5.81
CA HIS A 67 -10.61 8.29 -5.64
C HIS A 67 -9.85 9.00 -6.79
N PRO A 68 -10.34 10.18 -7.29
CA PRO A 68 -9.70 10.86 -8.39
C PRO A 68 -8.26 11.25 -8.06
N GLY A 69 -7.31 10.95 -8.97
CA GLY A 69 -5.91 11.28 -8.83
C GLY A 69 -5.17 10.55 -7.71
N GLN A 70 -5.79 9.55 -7.08
CA GLN A 70 -5.14 8.80 -6.01
C GLN A 70 -4.08 7.86 -6.57
N VAL A 71 -2.92 7.82 -5.90
CA VAL A 71 -1.89 6.82 -6.14
C VAL A 71 -2.27 5.52 -5.41
N SER A 72 -2.27 4.41 -6.13
CA SER A 72 -2.64 3.10 -5.61
C SER A 72 -1.84 1.98 -6.29
N PHE A 73 -1.87 0.81 -5.71
CA PHE A 73 -1.51 -0.40 -6.45
C PHE A 73 -2.57 -0.70 -7.51
N ALA A 74 -2.20 -1.39 -8.56
CA ALA A 74 -3.17 -2.03 -9.45
C ALA A 74 -3.95 -3.07 -8.65
N GLY A 75 -5.28 -3.12 -8.85
CA GLY A 75 -6.09 -4.05 -8.11
C GLY A 75 -7.54 -3.64 -7.97
N GLY A 76 -8.36 -4.63 -7.62
CA GLY A 76 -9.79 -4.44 -7.55
C GLY A 76 -10.50 -5.56 -6.81
N ARG A 77 -11.74 -5.82 -7.20
CA ARG A 77 -12.63 -6.75 -6.53
C ARG A 77 -12.38 -8.18 -7.01
N LEU A 78 -12.48 -9.14 -6.08
CA LEU A 78 -12.54 -10.56 -6.45
C LEU A 78 -13.82 -10.88 -7.20
N ASP A 79 -13.71 -11.61 -8.29
CA ASP A 79 -14.82 -12.22 -8.98
C ASP A 79 -15.25 -13.55 -8.32
N PRO A 80 -16.50 -14.00 -8.53
CA PRO A 80 -16.96 -15.25 -7.95
C PRO A 80 -16.09 -16.44 -8.37
N GLY A 81 -15.49 -17.13 -7.40
CA GLY A 81 -14.64 -18.30 -7.62
C GLY A 81 -13.18 -17.99 -7.93
N GLU A 82 -12.81 -16.72 -7.98
CA GLU A 82 -11.44 -16.27 -8.22
C GLU A 82 -10.61 -16.31 -6.93
N THR A 83 -9.38 -16.73 -7.02
CA THR A 83 -8.41 -16.60 -5.93
C THR A 83 -7.90 -15.16 -5.80
N ILE A 84 -7.29 -14.85 -4.68
CA ILE A 84 -6.71 -13.53 -4.41
C ILE A 84 -5.60 -13.20 -5.41
N GLU A 85 -4.75 -14.19 -5.71
CA GLU A 85 -3.65 -14.06 -6.66
C GLU A 85 -4.16 -13.84 -8.09
N GLU A 86 -5.17 -14.61 -8.51
CA GLU A 86 -5.79 -14.45 -9.83
C GLU A 86 -6.39 -13.06 -9.98
N ALA A 87 -7.13 -12.58 -8.97
CA ALA A 87 -7.71 -11.23 -8.99
C ALA A 87 -6.65 -10.14 -9.11
N ALA A 88 -5.57 -10.22 -8.31
CA ALA A 88 -4.51 -9.21 -8.35
C ALA A 88 -3.81 -9.16 -9.72
N LEU A 89 -3.56 -10.33 -10.34
CA LEU A 89 -2.91 -10.40 -11.65
C LEU A 89 -3.86 -9.95 -12.77
N ARG A 90 -5.13 -10.35 -12.75
CA ARG A 90 -6.15 -9.93 -13.72
C ARG A 90 -6.33 -8.42 -13.71
N GLU A 91 -6.52 -7.83 -12.54
CA GLU A 91 -6.67 -6.37 -12.41
C GLU A 91 -5.42 -5.62 -12.92
N ALA A 92 -4.22 -6.13 -12.64
CA ALA A 92 -2.99 -5.55 -13.15
C ALA A 92 -2.86 -5.70 -14.68
N GLU A 93 -3.32 -6.80 -15.26
CA GLU A 93 -3.41 -6.94 -16.72
C GLU A 93 -4.40 -5.94 -17.31
N GLU A 94 -5.58 -5.78 -16.70
CA GLU A 94 -6.65 -4.87 -17.16
C GLU A 94 -6.27 -3.39 -17.00
N GLU A 95 -5.63 -3.01 -15.89
CA GLU A 95 -5.32 -1.61 -15.57
C GLU A 95 -4.02 -1.11 -16.23
N ILE A 96 -2.98 -1.97 -16.31
CA ILE A 96 -1.64 -1.55 -16.75
C ILE A 96 -1.01 -2.46 -17.79
N GLY A 97 -1.74 -3.44 -18.36
CA GLY A 97 -1.23 -4.32 -19.39
C GLY A 97 -0.11 -5.25 -18.93
N LEU A 98 -0.06 -5.57 -17.62
CA LEU A 98 0.93 -6.49 -17.07
C LEU A 98 0.70 -7.91 -17.59
N ARG A 99 1.76 -8.54 -18.09
CA ARG A 99 1.71 -9.94 -18.51
C ARG A 99 2.01 -10.84 -17.32
N ALA A 100 1.01 -11.56 -16.81
CA ALA A 100 1.16 -12.45 -15.64
C ALA A 100 2.32 -13.46 -15.77
N ALA A 101 2.64 -13.92 -16.98
CA ALA A 101 3.76 -14.84 -17.24
C ALA A 101 5.14 -14.26 -16.93
N THR A 102 5.26 -12.94 -16.80
CA THR A 102 6.52 -12.24 -16.49
C THR A 102 6.72 -11.98 -14.99
N VAL A 103 5.82 -12.51 -14.15
CA VAL A 103 5.74 -12.19 -12.72
C VAL A 103 5.81 -13.46 -11.88
N SER A 104 6.61 -13.44 -10.84
CA SER A 104 6.62 -14.45 -9.77
C SER A 104 5.86 -13.94 -8.56
N VAL A 105 4.70 -14.55 -8.25
CA VAL A 105 3.98 -14.27 -7.00
C VAL A 105 4.78 -14.85 -5.83
N LEU A 106 5.12 -14.01 -4.86
CA LEU A 106 5.87 -14.40 -3.67
C LEU A 106 4.96 -14.81 -2.52
N GLY A 107 3.74 -14.30 -2.48
CA GLY A 107 2.72 -14.62 -1.50
C GLY A 107 1.78 -13.44 -1.22
N ALA A 108 0.82 -13.67 -0.33
CA ALA A 108 -0.11 -12.66 0.12
C ALA A 108 0.28 -12.14 1.51
N GLY A 109 0.28 -10.83 1.66
CA GLY A 109 0.46 -10.14 2.94
C GLY A 109 -0.82 -10.17 3.79
N PRO A 110 -0.76 -9.62 5.02
CA PRO A 110 -1.93 -9.51 5.87
C PRO A 110 -3.03 -8.67 5.21
N MET A 111 -4.27 -9.16 5.28
CA MET A 111 -5.40 -8.39 4.80
C MET A 111 -5.71 -7.21 5.71
N PHE A 112 -6.31 -6.17 5.15
CA PHE A 112 -6.79 -5.03 5.91
C PHE A 112 -8.20 -4.62 5.48
N TYR A 113 -8.93 -4.04 6.42
CA TYR A 113 -10.30 -3.58 6.18
C TYR A 113 -10.33 -2.08 5.92
N ILE A 114 -11.06 -1.68 4.87
CA ILE A 114 -11.30 -0.27 4.53
C ILE A 114 -12.74 0.09 4.92
N PRO A 115 -12.97 0.71 6.09
CA PRO A 115 -14.31 0.92 6.64
C PRO A 115 -15.28 1.67 5.73
N PRO A 116 -14.88 2.75 5.03
CA PRO A 116 -15.83 3.51 4.20
C PRO A 116 -16.46 2.68 3.10
N SER A 117 -15.66 1.81 2.49
CA SER A 117 -16.12 0.93 1.42
C SER A 117 -16.66 -0.41 1.92
N ARG A 118 -16.44 -0.72 3.21
CA ARG A 118 -16.66 -2.04 3.81
C ARG A 118 -15.97 -3.14 3.02
N PHE A 119 -14.71 -2.87 2.67
CA PHE A 119 -13.97 -3.70 1.74
C PHE A 119 -12.74 -4.30 2.43
N TRP A 120 -12.54 -5.58 2.27
CA TRP A 120 -11.33 -6.26 2.68
C TRP A 120 -10.35 -6.28 1.51
N VAL A 121 -9.12 -5.88 1.76
CA VAL A 121 -8.08 -5.87 0.73
C VAL A 121 -6.93 -6.76 1.17
N VAL A 122 -6.50 -7.62 0.26
CA VAL A 122 -5.34 -8.48 0.46
C VAL A 122 -4.23 -8.02 -0.49
N PRO A 123 -3.07 -7.58 0.02
CA PRO A 123 -1.93 -7.28 -0.82
C PRO A 123 -1.26 -8.59 -1.28
N VAL A 124 -1.22 -8.81 -2.57
CA VAL A 124 -0.45 -9.87 -3.22
C VAL A 124 0.89 -9.30 -3.61
N VAL A 125 1.96 -9.84 -3.07
CA VAL A 125 3.31 -9.37 -3.33
C VAL A 125 3.92 -10.22 -4.43
N ALA A 126 4.46 -9.56 -5.44
CA ALA A 126 5.04 -10.23 -6.60
C ALA A 126 6.33 -9.55 -7.04
N ARG A 127 7.25 -10.35 -7.56
CA ARG A 127 8.45 -9.89 -8.23
C ARG A 127 8.22 -9.87 -9.73
N TRP A 128 8.60 -8.77 -10.38
CA TRP A 128 8.56 -8.65 -11.81
C TRP A 128 9.90 -9.11 -12.40
N ASP A 129 9.93 -10.37 -12.87
CA ASP A 129 11.16 -11.02 -13.31
C ASP A 129 11.61 -10.60 -14.72
N GLU A 130 10.62 -10.30 -15.59
CA GLU A 130 10.86 -9.88 -16.97
C GLU A 130 10.13 -8.55 -17.25
N PRO A 131 10.67 -7.40 -16.79
CA PRO A 131 10.05 -6.11 -17.01
C PRO A 131 9.83 -5.80 -18.50
N HIS A 132 8.68 -5.26 -18.83
CA HIS A 132 8.30 -4.83 -20.17
C HIS A 132 7.60 -3.47 -20.13
N GLU A 133 7.31 -2.90 -21.29
CA GLU A 133 6.49 -1.69 -21.38
C GLU A 133 5.08 -1.98 -20.88
N LEU A 134 4.60 -1.14 -19.96
CA LEU A 134 3.23 -1.17 -19.45
C LEU A 134 2.37 -0.19 -20.22
N ALA A 135 1.09 -0.50 -20.37
CA ALA A 135 0.13 0.33 -21.08
C ALA A 135 -1.06 0.63 -20.14
N GLU A 136 -1.24 1.90 -19.84
CA GLU A 136 -2.35 2.35 -18.99
C GLU A 136 -3.69 2.08 -19.67
N ASN A 137 -4.63 1.55 -18.89
CA ASN A 137 -6.04 1.55 -19.29
C ASN A 137 -6.57 3.00 -19.26
N PRO A 138 -6.86 3.61 -20.41
CA PRO A 138 -7.18 5.02 -20.47
C PRO A 138 -8.51 5.39 -19.79
N TRP A 139 -9.31 4.41 -19.37
CA TRP A 139 -10.56 4.63 -18.65
C TRP A 139 -10.39 4.74 -17.14
N GLU A 140 -9.31 4.19 -16.59
CA GLU A 140 -9.08 4.10 -15.14
C GLU A 140 -7.76 4.71 -14.70
N VAL A 141 -6.70 4.50 -15.46
CA VAL A 141 -5.34 4.88 -15.12
C VAL A 141 -4.88 6.08 -15.93
N GLU A 142 -4.37 7.10 -15.25
CA GLU A 142 -3.79 8.29 -15.88
C GLU A 142 -2.30 8.12 -16.12
N ALA A 143 -1.61 7.41 -15.22
CA ALA A 143 -0.19 7.11 -15.31
C ALA A 143 0.21 5.87 -14.52
N VAL A 144 1.22 5.16 -15.00
CA VAL A 144 1.97 4.16 -14.25
C VAL A 144 3.19 4.83 -13.64
N LEU A 145 3.40 4.64 -12.35
CA LEU A 145 4.52 5.19 -11.59
C LEU A 145 5.45 4.06 -11.17
N ARG A 146 6.73 4.21 -11.47
CA ARG A 146 7.79 3.33 -10.95
C ARG A 146 8.53 4.09 -9.87
N VAL A 147 8.36 3.68 -8.63
CA VAL A 147 8.87 4.41 -7.46
C VAL A 147 9.98 3.60 -6.80
N PRO A 148 11.25 4.04 -6.92
CA PRO A 148 12.34 3.43 -6.18
C PRO A 148 12.07 3.48 -4.68
N LEU A 149 12.27 2.38 -3.97
CA LEU A 149 12.02 2.37 -2.51
C LEU A 149 12.97 3.34 -1.77
N THR A 150 14.11 3.67 -2.35
CA THR A 150 15.02 4.72 -1.85
C THR A 150 14.35 6.07 -1.75
N GLN A 151 13.39 6.41 -2.64
CA GLN A 151 12.60 7.63 -2.52
C GLN A 151 11.70 7.65 -1.28
N LEU A 152 11.20 6.50 -0.86
CA LEU A 152 10.37 6.40 0.34
C LEU A 152 11.21 6.47 1.63
N LEU A 153 12.51 6.24 1.53
CA LEU A 153 13.47 6.39 2.63
C LEU A 153 14.01 7.81 2.75
N ASP A 154 13.83 8.64 1.73
CA ASP A 154 14.20 10.05 1.76
C ASP A 154 13.29 10.82 2.72
N ARG A 155 13.86 11.27 3.84
CA ARG A 155 13.13 12.00 4.91
C ARG A 155 12.53 13.32 4.44
N ASP A 156 13.04 13.94 3.40
CA ASP A 156 12.47 15.17 2.84
C ASP A 156 11.14 14.92 2.13
N ARG A 157 10.89 13.69 1.70
CA ARG A 157 9.64 13.25 1.09
C ARG A 157 8.59 12.79 2.10
N TRP A 158 8.96 12.60 3.36
CA TRP A 158 8.05 12.12 4.39
C TRP A 158 6.99 13.16 4.73
N ARG A 159 5.76 12.70 4.77
CA ARG A 159 4.57 13.44 5.13
C ARG A 159 3.73 12.58 6.08
N HIS A 160 2.73 13.19 6.68
CA HIS A 160 1.76 12.45 7.46
C HIS A 160 0.35 12.96 7.22
N THR A 161 -0.61 12.04 7.36
CA THR A 161 -2.03 12.34 7.29
C THR A 161 -2.59 12.34 8.71
N PRO A 162 -2.98 13.50 9.28
CA PRO A 162 -3.58 13.55 10.61
C PRO A 162 -4.86 12.74 10.67
N LEU A 163 -5.05 11.98 11.74
CA LEU A 163 -6.26 11.20 12.01
C LEU A 163 -7.08 11.90 13.08
N SER A 164 -8.44 11.80 13.04
CA SER A 164 -9.34 12.68 13.79
C SER A 164 -9.33 12.45 15.30
N SER A 165 -8.95 11.27 15.80
CA SER A 165 -9.04 10.98 17.23
C SER A 165 -7.72 10.85 17.97
N GLN A 166 -6.68 10.34 17.38
CA GLN A 166 -5.34 10.28 18.01
C GLN A 166 -4.29 9.68 17.07
N GLY A 167 -3.46 10.47 16.46
CA GLY A 167 -2.33 9.98 15.72
C GLY A 167 -2.30 10.45 14.27
N SER A 168 -1.44 9.84 13.52
CA SER A 168 -1.22 10.13 12.11
C SER A 168 -0.81 8.88 11.36
N ALA A 169 -1.11 8.82 10.08
CA ALA A 169 -0.63 7.78 9.18
C ALA A 169 0.50 8.32 8.30
N TRP A 170 1.41 7.46 7.90
CA TRP A 170 2.45 7.80 6.93
C TRP A 170 1.86 8.23 5.59
N ALA A 171 2.52 9.20 4.98
CA ALA A 171 2.32 9.60 3.60
C ALA A 171 3.67 10.04 3.01
N TRP A 172 3.78 10.05 1.69
CA TRP A 172 4.99 10.45 0.99
C TRP A 172 4.68 11.40 -0.17
N GLN A 173 5.50 12.42 -0.32
CA GLN A 173 5.49 13.25 -1.51
C GLN A 173 6.28 12.55 -2.62
N LEU A 174 5.61 12.18 -3.70
CA LEU A 174 6.20 11.61 -4.91
C LEU A 174 6.14 12.66 -6.01
N ASP A 175 7.17 13.46 -6.16
CA ASP A 175 7.19 14.56 -7.13
C ASP A 175 5.85 15.33 -7.18
N ASP A 176 5.02 15.13 -8.21
CA ASP A 176 3.70 15.76 -8.35
C ASP A 176 2.56 15.00 -7.67
N ASP A 177 2.85 13.84 -7.07
CA ASP A 177 1.85 12.93 -6.50
C ASP A 177 2.00 12.80 -4.99
N LEU A 178 0.92 12.42 -4.33
CA LEU A 178 0.90 12.10 -2.91
C LEU A 178 0.52 10.64 -2.71
N LEU A 179 1.43 9.86 -2.12
CA LEU A 179 1.15 8.51 -1.65
C LEU A 179 0.58 8.60 -0.23
N TRP A 180 -0.64 8.13 -0.03
CA TRP A 180 -1.33 8.21 1.25
C TRP A 180 -2.40 7.12 1.39
N GLY A 181 -3.07 7.05 2.54
CA GLY A 181 -4.20 6.14 2.77
C GLY A 181 -3.78 4.66 2.81
N ALA A 182 -4.63 3.79 2.29
CA ALA A 182 -4.41 2.34 2.30
C ALA A 182 -3.09 1.93 1.62
N THR A 183 -2.75 2.58 0.50
CA THR A 183 -1.48 2.33 -0.21
C THR A 183 -0.28 2.64 0.68
N ALA A 184 -0.33 3.74 1.42
CA ALA A 184 0.72 4.13 2.35
C ALA A 184 0.85 3.16 3.54
N VAL A 185 -0.27 2.59 4.02
CA VAL A 185 -0.25 1.56 5.07
C VAL A 185 0.47 0.30 4.58
N VAL A 186 0.15 -0.18 3.38
CA VAL A 186 0.84 -1.34 2.81
C VAL A 186 2.32 -1.04 2.60
N MET A 187 2.66 0.14 2.07
CA MET A 187 4.07 0.53 1.86
C MET A 187 4.85 0.66 3.16
N SER A 188 4.26 1.25 4.22
CA SER A 188 4.94 1.34 5.52
C SER A 188 5.18 -0.04 6.12
N THR A 189 4.22 -0.96 5.99
CA THR A 189 4.36 -2.36 6.42
C THR A 189 5.48 -3.07 5.65
N LEU A 190 5.53 -2.89 4.32
CA LEU A 190 6.60 -3.44 3.50
C LEU A 190 7.99 -2.93 3.94
N LEU A 191 8.11 -1.62 4.20
CA LEU A 191 9.36 -1.03 4.68
C LEU A 191 9.73 -1.52 6.08
N ASP A 192 8.76 -1.68 6.99
CA ASP A 192 9.00 -2.21 8.33
C ASP A 192 9.60 -3.63 8.29
N VAL A 193 9.17 -4.43 7.33
CA VAL A 193 9.66 -5.80 7.13
C VAL A 193 11.02 -5.83 6.44
N CYS A 194 11.16 -5.08 5.35
CA CYS A 194 12.29 -5.23 4.44
C CYS A 194 13.48 -4.32 4.79
N VAL A 195 13.23 -3.19 5.46
CA VAL A 195 14.23 -2.14 5.70
C VAL A 195 14.37 -1.85 7.18
N GLN A 196 15.31 -2.51 7.81
CA GLN A 196 15.55 -2.36 9.25
C GLN A 196 15.86 -0.90 9.62
N GLY A 197 15.16 -0.36 10.63
CA GLY A 197 15.43 0.97 11.16
C GLY A 197 15.09 2.13 10.21
N TRP A 198 14.30 1.91 9.16
CA TRP A 198 14.02 2.96 8.17
C TRP A 198 13.45 4.24 8.80
N ARG A 199 12.70 4.13 9.88
CA ARG A 199 12.12 5.25 10.60
C ARG A 199 12.77 5.55 11.95
N ASP A 200 13.77 4.77 12.38
CA ASP A 200 14.52 4.96 13.64
C ASP A 200 13.62 5.20 14.88
N GLY A 201 12.52 4.46 15.00
CA GLY A 201 11.55 4.62 16.07
C GLY A 201 10.63 5.83 15.94
N MET A 202 10.73 6.61 14.86
CA MET A 202 9.89 7.77 14.58
C MET A 202 8.47 7.33 14.20
N ALA A 203 7.46 8.02 14.75
CA ALA A 203 6.07 7.88 14.32
C ALA A 203 5.68 8.99 13.33
N PRO A 204 4.63 8.79 12.51
CA PRO A 204 4.18 9.82 11.57
C PRO A 204 3.90 11.18 12.22
N ALA A 205 3.35 11.20 13.43
CA ALA A 205 3.07 12.42 14.17
C ALA A 205 4.32 13.22 14.59
N ASP A 206 5.48 12.57 14.62
CA ASP A 206 6.75 13.22 15.00
C ASP A 206 7.29 14.13 13.89
N LEU A 207 6.73 14.05 12.68
CA LEU A 207 7.14 14.91 11.55
C LEU A 207 6.75 16.38 11.70
N GLY A 208 5.84 16.73 12.60
CA GLY A 208 5.36 18.08 12.78
C GLY A 208 4.27 18.51 11.79
N GLU A 209 3.57 19.60 12.12
CA GLU A 209 2.39 20.09 11.38
C GLU A 209 2.75 20.63 9.99
N ASP A 210 3.95 21.10 9.77
CA ASP A 210 4.46 21.56 8.48
C ASP A 210 4.55 20.47 7.42
N ARG A 211 4.58 19.21 7.85
CA ARG A 211 4.55 18.02 6.97
C ARG A 211 3.21 17.33 6.94
N ALA A 212 2.20 17.89 7.58
CA ALA A 212 0.84 17.35 7.55
C ALA A 212 0.20 17.58 6.18
N VAL A 213 -0.40 16.52 5.65
CA VAL A 213 -1.17 16.58 4.39
C VAL A 213 -2.61 16.15 4.65
N ARG A 214 -3.55 16.87 4.05
CA ARG A 214 -4.98 16.59 4.17
C ARG A 214 -5.57 16.43 2.77
N PRO A 215 -5.35 15.27 2.12
CA PRO A 215 -5.72 15.06 0.72
C PRO A 215 -7.20 15.27 0.45
N TRP A 216 -8.03 15.09 1.46
CA TRP A 216 -9.49 15.28 1.38
C TRP A 216 -9.94 16.75 1.41
N GLU A 217 -9.11 17.70 1.79
CA GLU A 217 -9.51 19.12 1.85
C GLU A 217 -9.79 19.69 0.45
N GLY A 218 -9.10 19.17 -0.57
CA GLY A 218 -9.38 19.44 -1.99
C GLY A 218 -10.43 18.52 -2.61
N ALA A 219 -10.99 17.58 -1.86
CA ALA A 219 -11.91 16.59 -2.40
C ALA A 219 -13.24 17.20 -2.86
N PRO A 220 -13.88 16.62 -3.91
CA PRO A 220 -15.19 17.03 -4.37
C PRO A 220 -16.24 17.10 -3.24
N ALA A 221 -17.23 17.97 -3.39
CA ALA A 221 -18.24 18.23 -2.36
C ALA A 221 -18.98 16.97 -1.88
N TRP A 222 -19.12 15.95 -2.72
CA TRP A 222 -19.78 14.69 -2.36
C TRP A 222 -18.91 13.83 -1.39
N GLN A 223 -17.58 13.85 -1.54
CA GLN A 223 -16.69 13.20 -0.57
C GLN A 223 -16.68 13.92 0.78
N ARG A 224 -16.84 15.27 0.77
CA ARG A 224 -16.98 16.07 1.98
C ARG A 224 -18.32 15.85 2.67
N ARG A 225 -19.43 15.69 1.91
CA ARG A 225 -20.76 15.44 2.46
C ARG A 225 -20.87 14.10 3.19
N ALA A 226 -20.32 13.04 2.63
CA ALA A 226 -20.30 11.72 3.23
C ALA A 226 -19.68 11.71 4.65
N ARG A 227 -18.85 12.72 4.98
CA ARG A 227 -18.26 12.91 6.33
C ARG A 227 -19.15 13.69 7.29
N LEU A 228 -19.94 14.64 6.77
CA LEU A 228 -20.77 15.52 7.60
C LEU A 228 -22.08 14.84 8.03
N ASP A 229 -22.56 13.87 7.28
CA ASP A 229 -23.82 13.18 7.55
C ASP A 229 -23.70 12.03 8.57
N GLY A 230 -22.54 11.85 9.22
CA GLY A 230 -22.35 10.90 10.34
C GLY A 230 -22.37 9.42 9.95
N ASP A 231 -22.62 9.09 8.69
CA ASP A 231 -22.67 7.70 8.17
C ASP A 231 -21.28 7.10 7.91
N LEU A 232 -20.24 7.93 7.99
CA LEU A 232 -18.86 7.44 7.96
C LEU A 232 -18.33 7.45 9.40
N PRO A 233 -17.89 6.31 9.92
CA PRO A 233 -17.08 6.31 11.12
C PRO A 233 -15.89 7.23 10.89
N ALA A 234 -15.48 7.95 11.92
CA ALA A 234 -14.39 8.90 11.85
C ALA A 234 -13.17 8.26 11.16
N ILE A 235 -12.42 9.04 10.39
CA ILE A 235 -11.22 8.57 9.61
C ILE A 235 -10.27 7.75 10.48
N ASP A 236 -10.23 8.01 11.77
CA ASP A 236 -9.44 7.27 12.77
C ASP A 236 -9.74 5.78 12.86
N GLN A 237 -10.99 5.40 12.53
CA GLN A 237 -11.37 4.00 12.45
C GLN A 237 -11.09 3.41 11.07
N GLN A 238 -10.66 4.24 10.10
CA GLN A 238 -10.57 3.88 8.70
C GLN A 238 -9.16 3.53 8.24
N LEU A 239 -8.15 4.02 8.94
CA LEU A 239 -6.74 3.76 8.63
C LEU A 239 -6.08 2.82 9.65
N VAL A 240 -6.70 2.66 10.81
CA VAL A 240 -6.37 1.53 11.66
C VAL A 240 -7.28 0.39 11.19
N PRO A 241 -6.74 -0.72 10.71
CA PRO A 241 -7.56 -1.88 10.43
C PRO A 241 -8.40 -2.13 11.67
N HIS A 242 -9.74 -2.24 11.56
CA HIS A 242 -10.52 -3.03 12.49
C HIS A 242 -10.16 -4.50 12.26
N VAL A 243 -8.88 -4.75 12.34
CA VAL A 243 -8.34 -6.01 12.76
C VAL A 243 -9.00 -6.23 14.10
N THR A 244 -9.78 -7.28 14.26
CA THR A 244 -10.21 -7.70 15.59
C THR A 244 -9.01 -7.55 16.53
N ARG A 245 -9.23 -7.33 17.83
CA ARG A 245 -8.08 -7.27 18.78
C ARG A 245 -7.12 -8.44 18.60
N GLU A 246 -7.56 -9.56 18.07
CA GLU A 246 -6.78 -10.73 17.70
C GLU A 246 -5.95 -10.52 16.44
N GLN A 247 -6.52 -9.96 15.40
CA GLN A 247 -5.81 -9.63 14.16
C GLN A 247 -4.78 -8.51 14.37
N HIS A 248 -5.09 -7.53 15.22
CA HIS A 248 -4.11 -6.52 15.68
C HIS A 248 -2.94 -7.17 16.45
N ARG A 249 -3.23 -8.22 17.22
CA ARG A 249 -2.19 -8.99 17.92
C ARG A 249 -1.39 -9.88 16.97
N ALA A 250 -2.00 -10.35 15.88
CA ALA A 250 -1.30 -11.16 14.87
C ALA A 250 -0.38 -10.29 14.04
N VAL A 251 -0.85 -9.14 13.54
CA VAL A 251 -0.01 -8.16 12.82
C VAL A 251 1.11 -7.62 13.71
N ARG A 252 0.81 -7.29 14.99
CA ARG A 252 1.85 -6.87 15.94
C ARG A 252 2.85 -7.97 16.22
N ARG A 253 2.40 -9.20 16.49
CA ARG A 253 3.31 -10.34 16.69
C ARG A 253 4.18 -10.57 15.46
N TRP A 254 3.57 -10.49 14.28
CA TRP A 254 4.32 -10.63 13.03
C TRP A 254 5.36 -9.52 12.87
N LEU A 255 5.03 -8.27 13.22
CA LEU A 255 5.97 -7.14 13.23
C LEU A 255 7.02 -7.29 14.34
N ASP A 256 6.63 -7.78 15.54
CA ASP A 256 7.52 -7.97 16.68
C ASP A 256 8.49 -9.15 16.45
N ASP A 257 8.05 -10.19 15.72
CA ASP A 257 8.84 -11.39 15.43
C ASP A 257 9.80 -11.22 14.23
N HIS A 258 9.59 -10.18 13.38
CA HIS A 258 10.34 -9.97 12.13
C HIS A 258 10.88 -8.53 11.99
N GLY A 259 10.73 -7.69 13.02
CA GLY A 259 11.22 -6.31 13.13
C GLY A 259 12.64 -6.17 13.72
#